data_852fab6f34dbd4944821c32cf8125949
#
_entry.id   852fab6f34dbd4944821c32cf8125949
#
_cell.length_a   1.000
_cell.length_b   1.000
_cell.length_c   1.000
_cell.angle_alpha   90.00
_cell.angle_beta   90.00
_cell.angle_gamma   90.00
#
_symmetry.space_group_name_H-M   'P 1'
#
loop_
_entity.id
_entity.type
_entity.pdbx_description
1 polymer ?
#
loop_
_entity_poly.entity_id
_entity_poly.type
_entity_poly.pdbx_seq_one_letter_code
_entity_poly.pdbx_strand_id
1 'polypeptide(L)'
;MLNAEYAARVEAVKQRAHGRWTEVLGALGLDERMLKRKPMSCPLCKDGVDRFQYTDKYGEGNYHCRKCGPGGGFKLLQACKGMDFHAALCAVEKVLGMLPPAAPMDSAAPERMKKLVQRIWNEARPVALGDEVDRYLRGRGLALANYPPSLRFHPALGYYQKEGAAKARKVAEYPAMLASVRDAQGAVTLHRTYLSAGRKLDAPDAKKVLCSGFSGAAVRLAEAKDELAVCEGIETGIAVFLATGKPVWCALSAGNLEKLWVPGTVRSVCVYGDNDADGDYTGQASAYAVARRLKREEAQSGPRTVRVFLPRQAGSDWADVWRQRQEASLLRAA
;
A
#
# COMPACT_ATOMS: atom_id res chain seq x y z
N MET A 1 -30.68 -4.79 -12.21
CA MET A 1 -30.19 -3.87 -13.28
C MET A 1 -29.91 -2.46 -12.76
N LEU A 2 -30.84 -1.79 -12.09
CA LEU A 2 -30.66 -0.41 -11.54
C LEU A 2 -29.41 -0.22 -10.63
N ASN A 3 -28.99 -1.24 -9.88
CA ASN A 3 -27.83 -1.16 -8.98
C ASN A 3 -26.48 -1.19 -9.71
N ALA A 4 -26.36 -1.87 -10.84
CA ALA A 4 -25.12 -1.96 -11.61
C ALA A 4 -24.86 -0.68 -12.41
N GLU A 5 -25.90 -0.08 -12.99
CA GLU A 5 -25.82 1.20 -13.70
C GLU A 5 -25.45 2.36 -12.76
N TYR A 6 -26.03 2.37 -11.57
CA TYR A 6 -25.69 3.38 -10.56
C TYR A 6 -24.25 3.24 -10.09
N ALA A 7 -23.76 2.01 -9.86
CA ALA A 7 -22.37 1.75 -9.49
C ALA A 7 -21.40 2.19 -10.60
N ALA A 8 -21.72 1.89 -11.86
CA ALA A 8 -20.93 2.33 -13.02
C ALA A 8 -20.89 3.86 -13.14
N ARG A 9 -22.03 4.54 -12.90
CA ARG A 9 -22.10 6.01 -12.87
C ARG A 9 -21.20 6.59 -11.77
N VAL A 10 -21.26 6.04 -10.56
CA VAL A 10 -20.40 6.47 -9.44
C VAL A 10 -18.93 6.35 -9.80
N GLU A 11 -18.56 5.23 -10.39
CA GLU A 11 -17.15 4.98 -10.77
C GLU A 11 -16.70 5.92 -11.89
N ALA A 12 -17.53 6.17 -12.90
CA ALA A 12 -17.25 7.12 -13.96
C ALA A 12 -17.05 8.55 -13.42
N VAL A 13 -17.86 8.98 -12.46
CA VAL A 13 -17.71 10.31 -11.84
C VAL A 13 -16.43 10.37 -11.00
N LYS A 14 -16.08 9.33 -10.24
CA LYS A 14 -14.82 9.26 -9.49
C LYS A 14 -13.61 9.35 -10.40
N GLN A 15 -13.61 8.61 -11.51
CA GLN A 15 -12.52 8.64 -12.51
C GLN A 15 -12.37 10.03 -13.12
N ARG A 16 -13.46 10.70 -13.49
CA ARG A 16 -13.43 12.06 -14.04
C ARG A 16 -13.00 13.10 -13.02
N ALA A 17 -13.33 12.92 -11.73
CA ALA A 17 -12.93 13.80 -10.64
C ALA A 17 -11.49 13.58 -10.16
N HIS A 18 -10.89 12.43 -10.49
CA HIS A 18 -9.54 12.08 -10.05
C HIS A 18 -8.52 13.13 -10.50
N GLY A 19 -7.72 13.62 -9.54
CA GLY A 19 -6.73 14.69 -9.76
C GLY A 19 -7.32 16.11 -9.91
N ARG A 20 -8.65 16.24 -9.88
CA ARG A 20 -9.36 17.54 -10.05
C ARG A 20 -10.17 17.95 -8.81
N TRP A 21 -10.05 17.21 -7.72
CA TRP A 21 -10.89 17.46 -6.55
C TRP A 21 -10.73 18.86 -5.97
N THR A 22 -9.54 19.45 -6.02
CA THR A 22 -9.33 20.83 -5.56
C THR A 22 -10.18 21.83 -6.37
N GLU A 23 -10.24 21.66 -7.70
CA GLU A 23 -11.07 22.50 -8.59
C GLU A 23 -12.57 22.24 -8.34
N VAL A 24 -12.94 20.97 -8.27
CA VAL A 24 -14.35 20.56 -8.03
C VAL A 24 -14.86 21.08 -6.70
N LEU A 25 -14.12 20.90 -5.62
CA LEU A 25 -14.52 21.39 -4.30
C LEU A 25 -14.57 22.91 -4.22
N GLY A 26 -13.63 23.61 -4.86
CA GLY A 26 -13.64 25.06 -5.00
C GLY A 26 -14.86 25.56 -5.78
N ALA A 27 -15.17 24.96 -6.93
CA ALA A 27 -16.35 25.29 -7.73
C ALA A 27 -17.67 25.01 -7.00
N LEU A 28 -17.69 24.02 -6.08
CA LEU A 28 -18.81 23.74 -5.18
C LEU A 28 -18.86 24.65 -3.95
N GLY A 29 -17.99 25.66 -3.89
CA GLY A 29 -17.99 26.70 -2.86
C GLY A 29 -17.50 26.21 -1.49
N LEU A 30 -16.52 25.32 -1.44
CA LEU A 30 -15.75 25.08 -0.24
C LEU A 30 -14.72 26.20 -0.05
N ASP A 31 -14.43 26.55 1.21
CA ASP A 31 -13.48 27.62 1.53
C ASP A 31 -12.09 27.30 0.95
N GLU A 32 -11.56 28.23 0.13
CA GLU A 32 -10.24 28.07 -0.47
C GLU A 32 -9.11 27.87 0.54
N ARG A 33 -9.24 28.44 1.75
CA ARG A 33 -8.28 28.25 2.83
C ARG A 33 -8.18 26.80 3.23
N MET A 34 -9.29 26.05 3.19
CA MET A 34 -9.35 24.63 3.47
C MET A 34 -8.56 23.83 2.42
N LEU A 35 -8.56 24.26 1.17
CA LEU A 35 -7.94 23.57 0.03
C LEU A 35 -6.45 23.91 -0.16
N LYS A 36 -5.88 24.81 0.65
CA LYS A 36 -4.48 25.28 0.54
C LYS A 36 -3.41 24.35 1.11
N ARG A 37 -3.76 23.12 1.48
CA ARG A 37 -2.83 22.10 2.04
C ARG A 37 -2.11 22.51 3.33
N LYS A 38 -2.60 23.54 4.03
CA LYS A 38 -2.09 23.96 5.35
C LYS A 38 -2.94 23.37 6.47
N PRO A 39 -2.35 22.98 7.60
CA PRO A 39 -3.12 22.57 8.78
C PRO A 39 -4.05 23.70 9.24
N MET A 40 -5.27 23.33 9.67
CA MET A 40 -6.27 24.27 10.15
C MET A 40 -7.26 23.60 11.12
N SER A 41 -8.16 24.39 11.71
CA SER A 41 -9.31 23.87 12.46
C SER A 41 -10.16 22.95 11.57
N CYS A 42 -10.64 21.84 12.13
CA CYS A 42 -11.37 20.87 11.34
C CYS A 42 -12.79 21.35 11.00
N PRO A 43 -13.17 21.42 9.72
CA PRO A 43 -14.52 21.83 9.33
C PRO A 43 -15.58 20.78 9.67
N LEU A 44 -15.18 19.52 9.90
CA LEU A 44 -16.10 18.43 10.20
C LEU A 44 -16.44 18.36 11.69
N CYS A 45 -15.44 18.30 12.55
CA CYS A 45 -15.66 18.23 14.00
C CYS A 45 -15.63 19.59 14.69
N LYS A 46 -15.38 20.68 13.95
CA LYS A 46 -15.32 22.07 14.43
C LYS A 46 -14.41 22.27 15.66
N ASP A 47 -13.31 21.48 15.72
CA ASP A 47 -12.45 21.38 16.89
C ASP A 47 -10.97 21.47 16.47
N GLY A 48 -10.14 21.98 17.42
CA GLY A 48 -8.69 22.17 17.23
C GLY A 48 -8.34 23.32 16.28
N VAL A 49 -7.10 23.75 16.32
CA VAL A 49 -6.59 24.86 15.48
C VAL A 49 -5.82 24.38 14.24
N ASP A 50 -5.27 23.15 14.29
CA ASP A 50 -4.33 22.64 13.27
C ASP A 50 -4.53 21.13 12.94
N ARG A 51 -5.64 20.54 13.36
CA ARG A 51 -5.84 19.07 13.27
C ARG A 51 -6.33 18.57 11.93
N PHE A 52 -6.81 19.44 11.06
CA PHE A 52 -7.28 19.11 9.71
C PHE A 52 -6.29 19.57 8.67
N GLN A 53 -6.00 18.72 7.71
CA GLN A 53 -5.19 19.06 6.55
C GLN A 53 -5.76 18.41 5.29
N TYR A 54 -6.10 19.23 4.31
CA TYR A 54 -6.40 18.78 2.95
C TYR A 54 -5.08 18.55 2.21
N THR A 55 -4.92 17.41 1.56
CA THR A 55 -3.65 17.06 0.89
C THR A 55 -3.82 16.73 -0.58
N ASP A 56 -4.98 16.19 -0.98
CA ASP A 56 -5.24 15.61 -2.29
C ASP A 56 -4.08 14.73 -2.82
N LYS A 57 -3.47 13.98 -1.89
CA LYS A 57 -2.23 13.22 -2.14
C LYS A 57 -2.41 12.15 -3.21
N TYR A 58 -3.61 11.59 -3.30
CA TYR A 58 -3.93 10.50 -4.21
C TYR A 58 -4.89 10.92 -5.32
N GLY A 59 -5.16 12.23 -5.48
CA GLY A 59 -6.09 12.74 -6.49
C GLY A 59 -7.58 12.45 -6.20
N GLU A 60 -7.90 12.03 -4.98
CA GLU A 60 -9.27 11.66 -4.55
C GLU A 60 -9.90 12.70 -3.63
N GLY A 61 -9.34 13.90 -3.54
CA GLY A 61 -9.75 14.93 -2.59
C GLY A 61 -9.35 14.59 -1.15
N ASN A 62 -8.23 13.94 -0.99
CA ASN A 62 -7.79 13.36 0.29
C ASN A 62 -7.56 14.44 1.35
N TYR A 63 -8.04 14.17 2.56
CA TYR A 63 -7.75 14.94 3.77
C TYR A 63 -7.51 14.02 4.95
N HIS A 64 -6.92 14.57 5.97
CA HIS A 64 -6.78 13.91 7.28
C HIS A 64 -7.13 14.88 8.39
N CYS A 65 -7.87 14.39 9.39
CA CYS A 65 -8.11 15.06 10.67
C CYS A 65 -7.72 14.11 11.80
N ARG A 66 -6.91 14.58 12.75
CA ARG A 66 -6.46 13.75 13.88
C ARG A 66 -7.60 13.23 14.80
N LYS A 67 -8.83 13.78 14.68
CA LYS A 67 -10.02 13.31 15.41
C LYS A 67 -10.99 12.54 14.52
N CYS A 68 -11.28 13.05 13.31
CA CYS A 68 -12.27 12.46 12.39
C CYS A 68 -11.68 11.36 11.49
N GLY A 69 -10.37 11.18 11.50
CA GLY A 69 -9.67 10.29 10.60
C GLY A 69 -9.52 10.82 9.17
N PRO A 70 -9.06 9.97 8.24
CA PRO A 70 -8.90 10.31 6.83
C PRO A 70 -10.23 10.31 6.08
N GLY A 71 -10.24 11.00 4.93
CA GLY A 71 -11.36 10.99 4.00
C GLY A 71 -11.00 11.48 2.62
N GLY A 72 -11.94 11.38 1.70
CA GLY A 72 -11.83 11.85 0.32
C GLY A 72 -12.83 12.96 0.00
N GLY A 73 -12.80 13.45 -1.24
CA GLY A 73 -13.58 14.61 -1.69
C GLY A 73 -15.07 14.48 -1.49
N PHE A 74 -15.66 13.33 -1.78
CA PHE A 74 -17.10 13.13 -1.52
C PHE A 74 -17.44 13.26 -0.04
N LYS A 75 -16.70 12.60 0.85
CA LYS A 75 -16.91 12.68 2.30
C LYS A 75 -16.77 14.11 2.82
N LEU A 76 -15.78 14.85 2.30
CA LEU A 76 -15.56 16.25 2.65
C LEU A 76 -16.74 17.12 2.20
N LEU A 77 -17.19 16.94 0.96
CA LEU A 77 -18.31 17.68 0.38
C LEU A 77 -19.62 17.43 1.16
N GLN A 78 -19.94 16.16 1.44
CA GLN A 78 -21.11 15.78 2.23
C GLN A 78 -21.08 16.45 3.60
N ALA A 79 -19.96 16.37 4.31
CA ALA A 79 -19.85 16.92 5.66
C ALA A 79 -19.90 18.46 5.67
N CYS A 80 -19.30 19.14 4.69
CA CYS A 80 -19.28 20.61 4.64
C CYS A 80 -20.58 21.23 4.13
N LYS A 81 -21.33 20.51 3.26
CA LYS A 81 -22.57 21.02 2.65
C LYS A 81 -23.84 20.39 3.20
N GLY A 82 -23.73 19.40 4.09
CA GLY A 82 -24.88 18.72 4.68
C GLY A 82 -25.73 17.93 3.69
N MET A 83 -25.12 17.42 2.61
CA MET A 83 -25.83 16.70 1.55
C MET A 83 -25.57 15.19 1.64
N ASP A 84 -26.52 14.40 1.15
CA ASP A 84 -26.34 12.97 1.01
C ASP A 84 -25.37 12.62 -0.15
N PHE A 85 -25.04 11.35 -0.28
CA PHE A 85 -24.09 10.90 -1.31
C PHE A 85 -24.62 11.10 -2.73
N HIS A 86 -25.93 10.91 -2.95
CA HIS A 86 -26.55 11.08 -4.27
C HIS A 86 -26.52 12.55 -4.71
N ALA A 87 -26.88 13.46 -3.83
CA ALA A 87 -26.81 14.90 -4.08
C ALA A 87 -25.36 15.35 -4.32
N ALA A 88 -24.40 14.85 -3.54
CA ALA A 88 -22.98 15.11 -3.74
C ALA A 88 -22.49 14.58 -5.11
N LEU A 89 -22.90 13.36 -5.51
CA LEU A 89 -22.58 12.78 -6.81
C LEU A 89 -23.09 13.66 -7.96
N CYS A 90 -24.37 14.06 -7.92
CA CYS A 90 -24.97 14.92 -8.94
C CYS A 90 -24.29 16.30 -8.99
N ALA A 91 -23.94 16.89 -7.84
CA ALA A 91 -23.24 18.17 -7.79
C ALA A 91 -21.85 18.10 -8.42
N VAL A 92 -21.08 17.05 -8.08
CA VAL A 92 -19.75 16.80 -8.67
C VAL A 92 -19.86 16.56 -10.17
N GLU A 93 -20.81 15.75 -10.62
CA GLU A 93 -21.04 15.46 -12.04
C GLU A 93 -21.38 16.74 -12.84
N LYS A 94 -22.23 17.59 -12.30
CA LYS A 94 -22.59 18.88 -12.89
C LYS A 94 -21.37 19.79 -13.03
N VAL A 95 -20.56 19.93 -12.00
CA VAL A 95 -19.33 20.72 -12.03
C VAL A 95 -18.33 20.16 -13.03
N LEU A 96 -18.13 18.84 -13.08
CA LEU A 96 -17.25 18.19 -14.06
C LEU A 96 -17.72 18.40 -15.50
N GLY A 97 -19.02 18.59 -15.73
CA GLY A 97 -19.58 18.94 -17.04
C GLY A 97 -19.34 20.41 -17.43
N MET A 98 -19.14 21.31 -16.46
CA MET A 98 -18.90 22.73 -16.67
C MET A 98 -17.42 23.10 -16.73
N LEU A 99 -16.57 22.31 -16.08
CA LEU A 99 -15.12 22.51 -16.12
C LEU A 99 -14.59 22.20 -17.53
N PRO A 100 -13.59 22.96 -18.02
CA PRO A 100 -12.93 22.61 -19.26
C PRO A 100 -12.46 21.15 -19.20
N PRO A 101 -12.37 20.44 -20.34
CA PRO A 101 -11.78 19.13 -20.38
C PRO A 101 -10.49 19.16 -19.59
N ALA A 102 -10.26 18.15 -18.73
CA ALA A 102 -8.99 18.05 -18.04
C ALA A 102 -7.88 18.23 -19.08
N ALA A 103 -6.94 19.13 -18.82
CA ALA A 103 -5.72 19.15 -19.62
C ALA A 103 -5.25 17.70 -19.70
N PRO A 104 -4.87 17.17 -20.88
CA PRO A 104 -4.46 15.79 -20.98
C PRO A 104 -3.43 15.57 -19.88
N MET A 105 -3.78 14.74 -18.89
CA MET A 105 -2.79 14.29 -17.91
C MET A 105 -1.65 13.78 -18.77
N ASP A 106 -0.43 14.31 -18.55
CA ASP A 106 0.74 13.94 -19.35
C ASP A 106 0.73 12.41 -19.49
N SER A 107 0.14 11.91 -20.56
CA SER A 107 0.01 10.47 -20.85
C SER A 107 1.39 9.82 -20.95
N ALA A 108 2.41 10.63 -21.09
CA ALA A 108 3.80 10.23 -21.04
C ALA A 108 4.29 9.96 -19.60
N ALA A 109 3.65 10.49 -18.55
CA ALA A 109 4.09 10.27 -17.17
C ALA A 109 3.93 8.81 -16.69
N PRO A 110 2.80 8.14 -16.91
CA PRO A 110 2.66 6.70 -16.65
C PRO A 110 3.63 5.86 -17.47
N GLU A 111 3.81 6.16 -18.75
CA GLU A 111 4.74 5.44 -19.62
C GLU A 111 6.20 5.65 -19.25
N ARG A 112 6.58 6.87 -18.88
CA ARG A 112 7.93 7.17 -18.33
C ARG A 112 8.18 6.38 -17.04
N MET A 113 7.17 6.26 -16.17
CA MET A 113 7.28 5.50 -14.94
C MET A 113 7.40 4.01 -15.21
N LYS A 114 6.61 3.45 -16.12
CA LYS A 114 6.74 2.04 -16.55
C LYS A 114 8.14 1.76 -17.10
N LYS A 115 8.66 2.63 -17.98
CA LYS A 115 10.03 2.52 -18.50
C LYS A 115 11.07 2.59 -17.38
N LEU A 116 10.89 3.46 -16.40
CA LEU A 116 11.79 3.57 -15.25
C LEU A 116 11.76 2.29 -14.39
N VAL A 117 10.57 1.77 -14.08
CA VAL A 117 10.38 0.49 -13.37
C VAL A 117 11.11 -0.63 -14.10
N GLN A 118 10.88 -0.76 -15.42
CA GLN A 118 11.49 -1.79 -16.24
C GLN A 118 13.02 -1.65 -16.31
N ARG A 119 13.52 -0.44 -16.47
CA ARG A 119 14.97 -0.17 -16.49
C ARG A 119 15.62 -0.59 -15.18
N ILE A 120 15.15 -0.10 -14.04
CA ILE A 120 15.70 -0.45 -12.72
C ILE A 120 15.61 -1.95 -12.47
N TRP A 121 14.52 -2.60 -12.90
CA TRP A 121 14.37 -4.04 -12.78
C TRP A 121 15.39 -4.81 -13.62
N ASN A 122 15.70 -4.34 -14.83
CA ASN A 122 16.66 -4.98 -15.73
C ASN A 122 18.11 -4.74 -15.29
N GLU A 123 18.42 -3.62 -14.63
CA GLU A 123 19.72 -3.33 -14.03
C GLU A 123 20.01 -4.24 -12.82
N ALA A 124 18.97 -4.80 -12.21
CA ALA A 124 19.10 -5.72 -11.08
C ALA A 124 19.24 -7.17 -11.55
N ARG A 125 19.94 -7.97 -10.75
CA ARG A 125 20.17 -9.41 -10.98
C ARG A 125 19.38 -10.25 -9.98
N PRO A 126 19.12 -11.55 -10.28
CA PRO A 126 18.58 -12.47 -9.28
C PRO A 126 19.42 -12.44 -7.99
N VAL A 127 18.76 -12.61 -6.85
CA VAL A 127 19.48 -12.72 -5.56
C VAL A 127 20.32 -13.99 -5.57
N ALA A 128 21.59 -13.83 -5.24
CA ALA A 128 22.56 -14.93 -5.16
C ALA A 128 23.10 -15.07 -3.73
N LEU A 129 23.54 -16.30 -3.40
CA LEU A 129 24.16 -16.57 -2.11
C LEU A 129 25.40 -15.67 -1.90
N GLY A 130 25.48 -15.04 -0.73
CA GLY A 130 26.56 -14.16 -0.34
C GLY A 130 26.45 -12.71 -0.86
N ASP A 131 25.43 -12.36 -1.67
CA ASP A 131 25.18 -10.95 -2.02
C ASP A 131 24.57 -10.17 -0.84
N GLU A 132 24.42 -8.85 -0.99
CA GLU A 132 23.89 -7.99 0.08
C GLU A 132 22.49 -8.37 0.52
N VAL A 133 21.64 -8.85 -0.40
CA VAL A 133 20.27 -9.25 -0.07
C VAL A 133 20.25 -10.56 0.70
N ASP A 134 21.06 -11.54 0.27
CA ASP A 134 21.23 -12.81 0.99
C ASP A 134 21.77 -12.56 2.40
N ARG A 135 22.84 -11.74 2.53
CA ARG A 135 23.40 -11.38 3.83
C ARG A 135 22.38 -10.70 4.73
N TYR A 136 21.61 -9.76 4.19
CA TYR A 136 20.54 -9.08 4.91
C TYR A 136 19.48 -10.05 5.43
N LEU A 137 18.95 -10.90 4.55
CA LEU A 137 17.89 -11.83 4.92
C LEU A 137 18.42 -12.93 5.87
N ARG A 138 19.61 -13.44 5.61
CA ARG A 138 20.29 -14.43 6.48
C ARG A 138 20.56 -13.88 7.87
N GLY A 139 21.02 -12.62 7.98
CA GLY A 139 21.23 -11.94 9.26
C GLY A 139 19.93 -11.72 10.07
N ARG A 140 18.76 -11.85 9.43
CA ARG A 140 17.44 -11.84 10.08
C ARG A 140 16.85 -13.24 10.29
N GLY A 141 17.59 -14.31 10.02
CA GLY A 141 17.10 -15.69 10.08
C GLY A 141 16.13 -16.05 8.94
N LEU A 142 16.12 -15.28 7.85
CA LEU A 142 15.19 -15.42 6.72
C LEU A 142 15.88 -15.96 5.47
N ALA A 143 16.91 -16.79 5.65
CA ALA A 143 17.64 -17.40 4.54
C ALA A 143 16.75 -18.36 3.75
N LEU A 144 16.74 -18.22 2.44
CA LEU A 144 16.08 -19.13 1.52
C LEU A 144 17.11 -19.92 0.72
N ALA A 145 16.83 -21.20 0.45
CA ALA A 145 17.66 -21.99 -0.45
C ALA A 145 17.62 -21.46 -1.88
N ASN A 146 16.45 -21.00 -2.31
CA ASN A 146 16.21 -20.36 -3.60
C ASN A 146 15.35 -19.12 -3.39
N TYR A 147 15.85 -17.98 -3.83
CA TYR A 147 15.10 -16.73 -3.74
C TYR A 147 14.04 -16.63 -4.84
N PRO A 148 12.83 -16.13 -4.53
CA PRO A 148 11.78 -15.99 -5.52
C PRO A 148 12.17 -14.98 -6.60
N PRO A 149 11.78 -15.20 -7.87
CA PRO A 149 12.11 -14.29 -8.99
C PRO A 149 11.48 -12.89 -8.84
N SER A 150 10.54 -12.72 -7.91
CA SER A 150 9.98 -11.42 -7.52
C SER A 150 10.95 -10.57 -6.69
N LEU A 151 12.05 -11.14 -6.20
CA LEU A 151 13.13 -10.44 -5.50
C LEU A 151 14.38 -10.38 -6.36
N ARG A 152 15.01 -9.21 -6.42
CA ARG A 152 16.28 -8.99 -7.11
C ARG A 152 17.23 -8.15 -6.28
N PHE A 153 18.51 -8.30 -6.56
CA PHE A 153 19.60 -7.50 -6.01
C PHE A 153 20.05 -6.43 -7.00
N HIS A 154 20.01 -5.16 -6.60
CA HIS A 154 20.60 -4.04 -7.33
C HIS A 154 21.86 -3.58 -6.61
N PRO A 155 23.06 -3.58 -7.27
CA PRO A 155 24.33 -3.33 -6.57
C PRO A 155 24.49 -1.87 -6.12
N ALA A 156 23.94 -0.90 -6.86
CA ALA A 156 24.14 0.53 -6.61
C ALA A 156 22.89 1.32 -7.08
N LEU A 157 21.79 1.22 -6.35
CA LEU A 157 20.56 1.96 -6.65
C LEU A 157 20.64 3.37 -6.11
N GLY A 158 20.27 4.37 -6.94
CA GLY A 158 20.22 5.77 -6.54
C GLY A 158 19.28 6.00 -5.35
N TYR A 159 19.81 6.60 -4.29
CA TYR A 159 19.06 7.00 -3.11
C TYR A 159 18.76 8.50 -3.19
N TYR A 160 17.49 8.85 -3.10
CA TYR A 160 17.00 10.21 -3.29
C TYR A 160 16.38 10.74 -2.02
N GLN A 161 16.75 11.94 -1.62
CA GLN A 161 16.14 12.66 -0.51
C GLN A 161 15.46 13.94 -0.99
N LYS A 162 14.41 14.33 -0.26
CA LYS A 162 13.64 15.53 -0.50
C LYS A 162 13.76 16.45 0.71
N GLU A 163 14.27 17.65 0.51
CA GLU A 163 14.35 18.70 1.53
C GLU A 163 13.17 19.66 1.37
N GLY A 164 12.25 19.65 2.32
CA GLY A 164 11.08 20.52 2.30
C GLY A 164 10.24 20.37 1.03
N ALA A 165 9.97 21.50 0.34
CA ALA A 165 9.19 21.55 -0.90
C ALA A 165 10.03 21.32 -2.18
N ALA A 166 11.35 21.16 -2.07
CA ALA A 166 12.23 20.99 -3.22
C ALA A 166 11.99 19.64 -3.93
N LYS A 167 12.44 19.54 -5.19
CA LYS A 167 12.45 18.25 -5.91
C LYS A 167 13.45 17.31 -5.24
N ALA A 168 13.11 16.02 -5.17
CA ALA A 168 14.03 15.00 -4.67
C ALA A 168 15.31 14.97 -5.51
N ARG A 169 16.48 14.99 -4.85
CA ARG A 169 17.80 14.89 -5.49
C ARG A 169 18.48 13.56 -5.08
N LYS A 170 19.28 13.02 -5.98
CA LYS A 170 20.12 11.88 -5.68
C LYS A 170 21.25 12.32 -4.74
N VAL A 171 21.34 11.67 -3.58
CA VAL A 171 22.36 11.99 -2.56
C VAL A 171 23.42 10.90 -2.43
N ALA A 172 23.10 9.65 -2.80
CA ALA A 172 24.03 8.53 -2.76
C ALA A 172 23.53 7.39 -3.64
N GLU A 173 24.32 6.31 -3.72
CA GLU A 173 23.92 5.01 -4.25
C GLU A 173 24.18 3.95 -3.19
N TYR A 174 23.25 3.00 -3.07
CA TYR A 174 23.38 1.90 -2.14
C TYR A 174 22.94 0.59 -2.78
N PRO A 175 23.51 -0.54 -2.34
CA PRO A 175 22.93 -1.86 -2.59
C PRO A 175 21.44 -1.86 -2.18
N ALA A 176 20.61 -2.53 -2.96
CA ALA A 176 19.19 -2.58 -2.65
C ALA A 176 18.57 -3.95 -2.99
N MET A 177 17.66 -4.40 -2.13
CA MET A 177 16.69 -5.43 -2.46
C MET A 177 15.54 -4.76 -3.21
N LEU A 178 15.27 -5.22 -4.42
CA LEU A 178 14.11 -4.87 -5.21
C LEU A 178 13.07 -5.97 -5.11
N ALA A 179 11.81 -5.59 -4.91
CA ALA A 179 10.71 -6.51 -4.96
C ALA A 179 9.67 -6.02 -5.98
N SER A 180 9.31 -6.87 -6.93
CA SER A 180 8.31 -6.58 -7.95
C SER A 180 6.90 -6.58 -7.35
N VAL A 181 6.23 -5.45 -7.39
CA VAL A 181 4.84 -5.29 -6.94
C VAL A 181 3.93 -5.51 -8.14
N ARG A 182 3.01 -6.48 -8.05
CA ARG A 182 2.17 -6.93 -9.16
C ARG A 182 0.69 -6.89 -8.79
N ASP A 183 -0.12 -6.44 -9.72
CA ASP A 183 -1.59 -6.59 -9.71
C ASP A 183 -2.03 -7.75 -10.61
N ALA A 184 -3.32 -7.79 -10.99
CA ALA A 184 -3.87 -8.81 -11.88
C ALA A 184 -3.32 -8.70 -13.32
N GLN A 185 -2.86 -7.52 -13.72
CA GLN A 185 -2.37 -7.22 -15.07
C GLN A 185 -0.85 -7.37 -15.20
N GLY A 186 -0.11 -7.37 -14.10
CA GLY A 186 1.33 -7.54 -14.12
C GLY A 186 2.09 -6.64 -13.14
N ALA A 187 3.35 -6.32 -13.45
CA ALA A 187 4.17 -5.47 -12.61
C ALA A 187 3.75 -4.00 -12.72
N VAL A 188 3.43 -3.38 -11.59
CA VAL A 188 2.98 -1.97 -11.51
C VAL A 188 4.04 -1.05 -10.91
N THR A 189 4.87 -1.54 -9.98
CA THR A 189 5.94 -0.77 -9.36
C THR A 189 6.98 -1.68 -8.72
N LEU A 190 8.03 -1.09 -8.12
CA LEU A 190 9.04 -1.77 -7.33
C LEU A 190 9.02 -1.26 -5.90
N HIS A 191 9.07 -2.19 -4.94
CA HIS A 191 9.46 -1.87 -3.58
C HIS A 191 10.99 -1.97 -3.48
N ARG A 192 11.61 -1.04 -2.79
CA ARG A 192 13.07 -0.93 -2.61
C ARG A 192 13.38 -0.96 -1.12
N THR A 193 14.30 -1.83 -0.73
CA THR A 193 14.94 -1.82 0.60
C THR A 193 16.41 -1.55 0.39
N TYR A 194 16.88 -0.37 0.77
CA TYR A 194 18.30 -0.02 0.70
C TYR A 194 19.10 -0.71 1.79
N LEU A 195 20.27 -1.18 1.44
CA LEU A 195 21.14 -2.00 2.29
C LEU A 195 22.51 -1.37 2.47
N SER A 196 23.17 -1.71 3.56
CA SER A 196 24.57 -1.40 3.83
C SER A 196 25.15 -2.47 4.74
N ALA A 197 26.26 -3.08 4.36
CA ALA A 197 26.95 -4.12 5.11
C ALA A 197 26.03 -5.27 5.58
N GLY A 198 25.16 -5.76 4.70
CA GLY A 198 24.21 -6.85 5.01
C GLY A 198 23.11 -6.47 5.98
N ARG A 199 22.82 -5.18 6.17
CA ARG A 199 21.74 -4.66 7.03
C ARG A 199 20.88 -3.65 6.26
N LYS A 200 19.67 -3.43 6.74
CA LYS A 200 18.84 -2.32 6.24
C LYS A 200 19.59 -1.01 6.51
N LEU A 201 19.66 -0.13 5.51
CA LEU A 201 20.28 1.18 5.62
C LEU A 201 19.65 1.96 6.80
N ASP A 202 20.51 2.51 7.66
CA ASP A 202 20.07 3.38 8.75
C ASP A 202 19.91 4.81 8.22
N ALA A 203 18.81 5.03 7.55
CA ALA A 203 18.46 6.33 6.96
C ALA A 203 16.94 6.45 6.81
N PRO A 204 16.39 7.69 6.77
CA PRO A 204 15.00 7.92 6.43
C PRO A 204 14.65 7.26 5.09
N ASP A 205 13.44 6.70 4.99
CA ASP A 205 12.98 6.08 3.75
C ASP A 205 13.88 4.95 3.21
N ALA A 206 14.58 4.21 4.09
CA ALA A 206 15.35 3.04 3.69
C ALA A 206 14.50 1.96 3.01
N LYS A 207 13.18 1.95 3.27
CA LYS A 207 12.17 1.17 2.55
C LYS A 207 11.16 2.10 1.89
N LYS A 208 10.94 1.96 0.58
CA LYS A 208 9.90 2.73 -0.13
C LYS A 208 9.54 2.12 -1.49
N VAL A 209 8.33 2.39 -1.95
CA VAL A 209 7.93 2.07 -3.33
C VAL A 209 8.45 3.13 -4.30
N LEU A 210 8.67 2.73 -5.55
CA LEU A 210 9.18 3.62 -6.59
C LEU A 210 8.13 4.63 -7.03
N CYS A 211 6.88 4.18 -7.18
CA CYS A 211 5.74 5.05 -7.51
C CYS A 211 4.50 4.64 -6.72
N SER A 212 3.58 5.59 -6.53
CA SER A 212 2.26 5.38 -5.96
C SER A 212 1.31 4.71 -6.97
N GLY A 213 0.10 4.34 -6.52
CA GLY A 213 -0.93 3.81 -7.41
C GLY A 213 -0.89 2.28 -7.57
N PHE A 214 -0.43 1.56 -6.53
CA PHE A 214 -0.39 0.09 -6.50
C PHE A 214 -1.50 -0.52 -5.63
N SER A 215 -2.66 0.15 -5.55
CA SER A 215 -3.79 -0.33 -4.72
C SER A 215 -4.21 -1.75 -5.09
N GLY A 216 -4.26 -2.63 -4.11
CA GLY A 216 -4.59 -4.04 -4.29
C GLY A 216 -3.47 -4.93 -4.86
N ALA A 217 -2.32 -4.35 -5.25
CA ALA A 217 -1.16 -5.10 -5.73
C ALA A 217 -0.31 -5.66 -4.57
N ALA A 218 0.52 -6.64 -4.85
CA ALA A 218 1.39 -7.29 -3.87
C ALA A 218 2.74 -7.70 -4.44
N VAL A 219 3.72 -7.88 -3.56
CA VAL A 219 4.89 -8.70 -3.85
C VAL A 219 4.50 -10.17 -3.68
N ARG A 220 4.64 -10.95 -4.74
CA ARG A 220 4.27 -12.37 -4.75
C ARG A 220 5.53 -13.21 -4.57
N LEU A 221 5.71 -13.81 -3.39
CA LEU A 221 6.84 -14.70 -3.13
C LEU A 221 6.67 -16.06 -3.85
N ALA A 222 5.44 -16.46 -4.10
CA ALA A 222 5.08 -17.58 -4.95
C ALA A 222 3.71 -17.31 -5.61
N GLU A 223 3.42 -18.02 -6.70
CA GLU A 223 2.11 -17.92 -7.35
C GLU A 223 1.02 -18.53 -6.45
N ALA A 224 -0.15 -17.88 -6.43
CA ALA A 224 -1.29 -18.36 -5.67
C ALA A 224 -1.78 -19.71 -6.20
N LYS A 225 -2.16 -20.58 -5.29
CA LYS A 225 -2.80 -21.87 -5.55
C LYS A 225 -4.20 -21.85 -4.94
N ASP A 226 -4.72 -23.00 -4.56
CA ASP A 226 -5.96 -23.11 -3.80
C ASP A 226 -5.85 -22.44 -2.41
N GLU A 227 -4.65 -22.45 -1.83
CA GLU A 227 -4.29 -21.71 -0.61
C GLU A 227 -3.40 -20.49 -0.92
N LEU A 228 -3.58 -19.43 -0.13
CA LEU A 228 -2.75 -18.22 -0.17
C LEU A 228 -2.60 -17.68 1.26
N ALA A 229 -1.36 -17.39 1.64
CA ALA A 229 -1.06 -16.57 2.81
C ALA A 229 -0.87 -15.10 2.37
N VAL A 230 -1.37 -14.17 3.17
CA VAL A 230 -1.20 -12.74 2.92
C VAL A 230 -0.73 -12.04 4.18
N CYS A 231 0.14 -11.05 4.02
CA CYS A 231 0.69 -10.26 5.13
C CYS A 231 1.05 -8.84 4.66
N GLU A 232 1.50 -8.00 5.57
CA GLU A 232 1.96 -6.66 5.24
C GLU A 232 3.41 -6.68 4.70
N GLY A 233 4.38 -7.07 5.51
CA GLY A 233 5.80 -6.94 5.25
C GLY A 233 6.40 -8.07 4.40
N ILE A 234 7.47 -7.79 3.65
CA ILE A 234 8.21 -8.81 2.88
C ILE A 234 8.92 -9.78 3.83
N GLU A 235 9.52 -9.26 4.88
CA GLU A 235 10.23 -10.05 5.90
C GLU A 235 9.25 -10.99 6.63
N THR A 236 8.10 -10.46 7.05
CA THR A 236 6.96 -11.24 7.58
C THR A 236 6.55 -12.33 6.59
N GLY A 237 6.43 -11.99 5.30
CA GLY A 237 6.05 -12.94 4.25
C GLY A 237 7.06 -14.06 4.07
N ILE A 238 8.37 -13.77 4.10
CA ILE A 238 9.41 -14.80 4.01
C ILE A 238 9.38 -15.71 5.24
N ALA A 239 9.18 -15.17 6.45
CA ALA A 239 9.04 -15.95 7.67
C ALA A 239 7.84 -16.92 7.60
N VAL A 240 6.70 -16.44 7.14
CA VAL A 240 5.49 -17.26 6.94
C VAL A 240 5.74 -18.34 5.89
N PHE A 241 6.41 -18.01 4.77
CA PHE A 241 6.78 -18.99 3.74
C PHE A 241 7.68 -20.09 4.31
N LEU A 242 8.73 -19.72 5.06
CA LEU A 242 9.64 -20.66 5.71
C LEU A 242 8.93 -21.56 6.73
N ALA A 243 8.00 -21.00 7.48
CA ALA A 243 7.28 -21.73 8.53
C ALA A 243 6.20 -22.67 7.99
N THR A 244 5.61 -22.37 6.82
CA THR A 244 4.39 -23.04 6.35
C THR A 244 4.50 -23.68 4.98
N GLY A 245 5.47 -23.29 4.15
CA GLY A 245 5.56 -23.69 2.75
C GLY A 245 4.44 -23.16 1.84
N LYS A 246 3.53 -22.34 2.36
CA LYS A 246 2.40 -21.79 1.60
C LYS A 246 2.84 -20.69 0.64
N PRO A 247 2.18 -20.50 -0.51
CA PRO A 247 2.32 -19.28 -1.30
C PRO A 247 2.01 -18.05 -0.44
N VAL A 248 2.86 -17.01 -0.51
CA VAL A 248 2.69 -15.79 0.29
C VAL A 248 2.72 -14.56 -0.60
N TRP A 249 1.77 -13.63 -0.37
CA TRP A 249 1.73 -12.32 -0.97
C TRP A 249 1.84 -11.23 0.09
N CYS A 250 2.72 -10.23 -0.15
CA CYS A 250 3.01 -9.14 0.78
C CYS A 250 2.42 -7.84 0.24
N ALA A 251 1.55 -7.22 1.01
CA ALA A 251 0.79 -6.03 0.60
C ALA A 251 1.55 -4.70 0.77
N LEU A 252 2.65 -4.68 1.51
CA LEU A 252 3.58 -3.56 1.76
C LEU A 252 3.07 -2.45 2.68
N SER A 253 1.79 -2.45 3.01
CA SER A 253 1.21 -1.55 4.01
C SER A 253 -0.16 -2.05 4.48
N ALA A 254 -0.57 -1.68 5.69
CA ALA A 254 -1.87 -1.99 6.27
C ALA A 254 -3.03 -1.57 5.34
N GLY A 255 -3.04 -0.32 4.88
CA GLY A 255 -4.10 0.20 4.00
C GLY A 255 -4.15 -0.47 2.61
N ASN A 256 -3.04 -1.05 2.13
CA ASN A 256 -3.05 -1.84 0.91
C ASN A 256 -3.44 -3.31 1.17
N LEU A 257 -3.12 -3.85 2.36
CA LEU A 257 -3.59 -5.18 2.78
C LEU A 257 -5.13 -5.25 2.78
N GLU A 258 -5.79 -4.22 3.27
CA GLU A 258 -7.26 -4.12 3.23
C GLU A 258 -7.84 -4.22 1.81
N LYS A 259 -7.11 -3.70 0.81
CA LYS A 259 -7.52 -3.63 -0.60
C LYS A 259 -6.93 -4.74 -1.46
N LEU A 260 -6.11 -5.62 -0.88
CA LEU A 260 -5.36 -6.63 -1.62
C LEU A 260 -6.27 -7.47 -2.52
N TRP A 261 -5.99 -7.46 -3.81
CA TRP A 261 -6.69 -8.34 -4.75
C TRP A 261 -6.28 -9.80 -4.54
N VAL A 262 -7.26 -10.68 -4.44
CA VAL A 262 -7.06 -12.12 -4.30
C VAL A 262 -7.81 -12.83 -5.41
N PRO A 263 -7.16 -13.71 -6.19
CA PRO A 263 -7.82 -14.44 -7.28
C PRO A 263 -9.05 -15.21 -6.81
N GLY A 264 -10.09 -15.24 -7.61
CA GLY A 264 -11.31 -16.01 -7.34
C GLY A 264 -11.09 -17.53 -7.24
N THR A 265 -9.97 -18.03 -7.75
CA THR A 265 -9.56 -19.44 -7.68
C THR A 265 -9.06 -19.84 -6.28
N VAL A 266 -8.61 -18.90 -5.46
CA VAL A 266 -8.12 -19.15 -4.09
C VAL A 266 -9.30 -19.45 -3.16
N ARG A 267 -9.32 -20.65 -2.58
CA ARG A 267 -10.38 -21.13 -1.67
C ARG A 267 -10.03 -20.96 -0.20
N SER A 268 -8.75 -20.92 0.14
CA SER A 268 -8.27 -20.76 1.51
C SER A 268 -7.31 -19.59 1.62
N VAL A 269 -7.64 -18.60 2.45
CA VAL A 269 -6.78 -17.44 2.71
C VAL A 269 -6.39 -17.40 4.17
N CYS A 270 -5.08 -17.36 4.42
CA CYS A 270 -4.49 -17.18 5.75
C CYS A 270 -3.93 -15.76 5.84
N VAL A 271 -4.53 -14.90 6.65
CA VAL A 271 -4.07 -13.53 6.88
C VAL A 271 -3.13 -13.52 8.09
N TYR A 272 -1.89 -13.16 7.88
CA TYR A 272 -0.87 -13.02 8.91
C TYR A 272 -0.68 -11.53 9.22
N GLY A 273 -1.43 -11.02 10.21
CA GLY A 273 -1.34 -9.63 10.66
C GLY A 273 -0.26 -9.43 11.70
N ASP A 274 0.20 -8.19 11.85
CA ASP A 274 1.11 -7.77 12.89
C ASP A 274 0.32 -7.47 14.18
N ASN A 275 0.95 -7.56 15.36
CA ASN A 275 0.31 -7.28 16.63
C ASN A 275 0.76 -5.91 17.16
N ASP A 276 0.07 -4.86 16.74
CA ASP A 276 0.31 -3.47 17.15
C ASP A 276 -0.51 -3.08 18.41
N ALA A 277 -0.69 -4.01 19.35
CA ALA A 277 -1.46 -3.74 20.57
C ALA A 277 -0.74 -2.78 21.56
N ASP A 278 0.54 -2.56 21.36
CA ASP A 278 1.35 -1.53 22.03
C ASP A 278 1.25 -0.14 21.37
N GLY A 279 0.56 -0.06 20.23
CA GLY A 279 0.32 1.16 19.43
C GLY A 279 -1.17 1.43 19.23
N ASP A 280 -1.58 1.48 17.97
CA ASP A 280 -2.94 1.87 17.55
C ASP A 280 -3.77 0.72 16.93
N TYR A 281 -3.33 -0.52 17.06
CA TYR A 281 -3.96 -1.72 16.51
C TYR A 281 -4.06 -1.74 14.96
N THR A 282 -3.26 -0.96 14.25
CA THR A 282 -3.32 -0.88 12.77
C THR A 282 -3.15 -2.26 12.12
N GLY A 283 -2.21 -3.09 12.56
CA GLY A 283 -1.98 -4.43 12.02
C GLY A 283 -3.17 -5.37 12.19
N GLN A 284 -3.74 -5.42 13.40
CA GLN A 284 -4.95 -6.22 13.68
C GLN A 284 -6.14 -5.71 12.87
N ALA A 285 -6.36 -4.39 12.86
CA ALA A 285 -7.48 -3.78 12.16
C ALA A 285 -7.44 -4.09 10.65
N SER A 286 -6.28 -3.95 10.01
CA SER A 286 -6.10 -4.25 8.58
C SER A 286 -6.28 -5.74 8.27
N ALA A 287 -5.76 -6.64 9.14
CA ALA A 287 -5.93 -8.08 8.99
C ALA A 287 -7.40 -8.50 9.06
N TYR A 288 -8.17 -7.98 10.01
CA TYR A 288 -9.60 -8.26 10.10
C TYR A 288 -10.42 -7.54 9.01
N ALA A 289 -9.99 -6.36 8.56
CA ALA A 289 -10.66 -5.64 7.45
C ALA A 289 -10.57 -6.43 6.14
N VAL A 290 -9.39 -6.95 5.77
CA VAL A 290 -9.26 -7.80 4.57
C VAL A 290 -10.02 -9.11 4.73
N ALA A 291 -9.98 -9.75 5.90
CA ALA A 291 -10.73 -10.97 6.15
C ALA A 291 -12.25 -10.76 5.98
N ARG A 292 -12.79 -9.68 6.59
CA ARG A 292 -14.20 -9.28 6.44
C ARG A 292 -14.59 -8.99 5.00
N ARG A 293 -13.73 -8.30 4.24
CA ARG A 293 -13.97 -8.02 2.83
C ARG A 293 -14.01 -9.31 2.02
N LEU A 294 -13.03 -10.19 2.16
CA LEU A 294 -12.97 -11.46 1.45
C LEU A 294 -14.18 -12.37 1.73
N LYS A 295 -14.68 -12.36 2.97
CA LYS A 295 -15.93 -13.08 3.31
C LYS A 295 -17.17 -12.48 2.65
N ARG A 296 -17.23 -11.15 2.47
CA ARG A 296 -18.34 -10.50 1.75
C ARG A 296 -18.29 -10.75 0.24
N GLU A 297 -17.12 -10.91 -0.33
CA GLU A 297 -16.91 -11.21 -1.74
C GLU A 297 -17.31 -12.66 -2.11
N GLU A 298 -17.56 -13.55 -1.15
CA GLU A 298 -17.97 -14.95 -1.41
C GLU A 298 -19.23 -15.06 -2.26
N ALA A 299 -20.14 -14.10 -2.18
CA ALA A 299 -21.33 -14.06 -3.02
C ALA A 299 -21.00 -13.97 -4.53
N GLN A 300 -19.82 -13.45 -4.87
CA GLN A 300 -19.36 -13.24 -6.23
C GLN A 300 -18.26 -14.23 -6.65
N SER A 301 -17.38 -14.60 -5.71
CA SER A 301 -16.20 -15.43 -5.99
C SER A 301 -16.34 -16.90 -5.54
N GLY A 302 -17.49 -17.24 -4.95
CA GLY A 302 -17.74 -18.56 -4.33
C GLY A 302 -17.14 -18.70 -2.93
N PRO A 303 -17.45 -19.82 -2.22
CA PRO A 303 -17.09 -20.02 -0.83
C PRO A 303 -15.57 -19.98 -0.63
N ARG A 304 -15.14 -19.30 0.43
CA ARG A 304 -13.74 -19.11 0.79
C ARG A 304 -13.55 -19.24 2.29
N THR A 305 -12.59 -20.06 2.71
CA THR A 305 -12.14 -20.09 4.10
C THR A 305 -11.15 -18.95 4.33
N VAL A 306 -11.40 -18.10 5.33
CA VAL A 306 -10.47 -17.03 5.72
C VAL A 306 -10.13 -17.18 7.19
N ARG A 307 -8.84 -17.23 7.50
CA ARG A 307 -8.32 -17.33 8.88
C ARG A 307 -7.36 -16.17 9.12
N VAL A 308 -7.44 -15.56 10.31
CA VAL A 308 -6.53 -14.50 10.75
C VAL A 308 -5.62 -15.05 11.84
N PHE A 309 -4.34 -14.80 11.70
CA PHE A 309 -3.29 -15.16 12.65
C PHE A 309 -2.57 -13.90 13.10
N LEU A 310 -2.41 -13.74 14.41
CA LEU A 310 -1.69 -12.64 15.05
C LEU A 310 -0.62 -13.20 15.98
N PRO A 311 0.58 -12.57 16.08
CA PRO A 311 1.55 -12.90 17.11
C PRO A 311 0.94 -12.71 18.50
N ARG A 312 1.39 -13.49 19.48
CA ARG A 312 0.90 -13.37 20.88
C ARG A 312 1.43 -12.11 21.56
N GLN A 313 2.67 -11.75 21.27
CA GLN A 313 3.34 -10.62 21.90
C GLN A 313 2.96 -9.31 21.19
N ALA A 314 2.57 -8.29 21.95
CA ALA A 314 2.39 -6.94 21.43
C ALA A 314 3.70 -6.38 20.87
N GLY A 315 3.61 -5.57 19.81
CA GLY A 315 4.75 -4.98 19.11
C GLY A 315 5.56 -5.96 18.28
N SER A 316 5.05 -7.19 18.01
CA SER A 316 5.78 -8.18 17.21
C SER A 316 5.09 -8.51 15.89
N ASP A 317 5.91 -8.88 14.91
CA ASP A 317 5.51 -9.46 13.64
C ASP A 317 5.87 -10.96 13.53
N TRP A 318 5.52 -11.60 12.41
CA TRP A 318 5.82 -13.04 12.22
C TRP A 318 7.29 -13.31 11.90
N ALA A 319 8.08 -12.31 11.48
CA ALA A 319 9.53 -12.47 11.37
C ALA A 319 10.19 -12.53 12.76
N ASP A 320 9.66 -11.79 13.73
CA ASP A 320 10.09 -11.88 15.14
C ASP A 320 9.74 -13.25 15.74
N VAL A 321 8.53 -13.75 15.51
CA VAL A 321 8.09 -15.08 15.96
C VAL A 321 8.98 -16.18 15.35
N TRP A 322 9.31 -16.05 14.06
CA TRP A 322 10.19 -17.00 13.38
C TRP A 322 11.60 -16.99 13.98
N ARG A 323 12.20 -15.82 14.18
CA ARG A 323 13.52 -15.66 14.80
C ARG A 323 13.59 -16.28 16.19
N GLN A 324 12.60 -15.99 17.05
CA GLN A 324 12.51 -16.57 18.39
C GLN A 324 12.45 -18.11 18.36
N ARG A 325 11.71 -18.69 17.41
CA ARG A 325 11.66 -20.15 17.22
C ARG A 325 13.01 -20.74 16.84
N GLN A 326 13.75 -20.07 15.96
CA GLN A 326 15.08 -20.53 15.56
C GLN A 326 16.07 -20.47 16.72
N GLU A 327 16.09 -19.37 17.48
CA GLU A 327 16.91 -19.22 18.67
C GLU A 327 16.61 -20.31 19.71
N ALA A 328 15.32 -20.56 19.99
CA ALA A 328 14.91 -21.63 20.91
C ALA A 328 15.28 -23.05 20.41
N SER A 329 15.28 -23.28 19.10
CA SER A 329 15.68 -24.55 18.51
C SER A 329 17.19 -24.77 18.63
N LEU A 330 18.00 -23.74 18.42
CA LEU A 330 19.47 -23.80 18.58
C LEU A 330 19.84 -24.06 20.02
N LEU A 331 19.18 -23.42 21.00
CA LEU A 331 19.42 -23.63 22.43
C LEU A 331 19.05 -25.04 22.90
N ARG A 332 18.13 -25.73 22.23
CA ARG A 332 17.77 -27.13 22.54
C ARG A 332 18.71 -28.15 21.90
N ALA A 333 19.44 -27.74 20.87
CA ALA A 333 20.38 -28.59 20.14
C ALA A 333 21.82 -28.48 20.67
N ALA A 334 22.12 -27.47 21.50
CA ALA A 334 23.38 -27.27 22.19
C ALA A 334 23.38 -27.90 23.59
#